data_d40978f6aec59e6aa0681f15f2d33f5c
#
_entry.id   d40978f6aec59e6aa0681f15f2d33f5c
#
_cell.length_a   1.000
_cell.length_b   1.000
_cell.length_c   1.000
_cell.angle_alpha   90.00
_cell.angle_beta   90.00
_cell.angle_gamma   90.00
#
_symmetry.space_group_name_H-M   'P 1'
#
loop_
_entity.id
_entity.type
_entity.pdbx_description
1 polymer ?
#
loop_
_entity_poly.entity_id
_entity_poly.type
_entity_poly.pdbx_seq_one_letter_code
_entity_poly.pdbx_strand_id
1 'polypeptide(L)'
;AIAQESCPQVIPALQQWRGTGGTLSLPVRGSIVIRTTDKAALESTARILISDLKELMGWDYTLRTGKPRKNDICLSLTPPDEELGEEGYVLDFSGYACIKAPAVKGVFWGTRSLLQILFNHQGTLPKGIARDYPQFPNRGFMLDVARKFFTMDYLKQYVKILSFYKMNEFQIHLNDNGFPQFFENDWNKTYAAFRLESERFPGLTSKDGAYTKKEFIELQKMGKAYGVNIIPEIDIPAHSLAFAHYKPEIASQEYGMDHLDLYKEETYRFVDTLLDE
;
A
#
# COMPACT_ATOMS: atom_id res chain seq x y z
N ALA A 1 -32.23 -24.60 15.79
CA ALA A 1 -31.50 -23.38 15.53
C ALA A 1 -30.22 -23.78 14.82
N ILE A 2 -30.08 -23.46 13.52
CA ILE A 2 -28.81 -23.60 12.80
C ILE A 2 -27.90 -22.55 13.44
N ALA A 3 -26.82 -22.99 14.08
CA ALA A 3 -25.80 -22.07 14.58
C ALA A 3 -25.36 -21.21 13.43
N GLN A 4 -25.61 -19.92 13.51
CA GLN A 4 -25.09 -18.95 12.55
C GLN A 4 -23.55 -19.01 12.67
N GLU A 5 -22.89 -19.66 11.72
CA GLU A 5 -21.44 -19.75 11.77
C GLU A 5 -20.87 -18.34 11.82
N SER A 6 -19.96 -18.14 12.75
CA SER A 6 -19.36 -16.82 12.99
C SER A 6 -18.73 -16.28 11.74
N CYS A 7 -18.94 -14.99 11.47
CA CYS A 7 -18.27 -14.26 10.41
C CYS A 7 -16.74 -14.43 10.54
N PRO A 8 -16.01 -14.76 9.46
CA PRO A 8 -14.56 -14.82 9.54
C PRO A 8 -13.98 -13.48 9.96
N GLN A 9 -13.02 -13.53 10.87
CA GLN A 9 -12.36 -12.32 11.37
C GLN A 9 -11.32 -11.84 10.38
N VAL A 10 -11.53 -10.65 9.84
CA VAL A 10 -10.60 -9.92 8.97
C VAL A 10 -10.59 -8.45 9.36
N ILE A 11 -9.55 -7.74 8.99
CA ILE A 11 -9.39 -6.31 9.22
C ILE A 11 -9.22 -5.60 7.87
N PRO A 12 -10.07 -4.62 7.54
CA PRO A 12 -11.36 -4.27 8.16
C PRO A 12 -12.37 -5.41 8.10
N ALA A 13 -13.35 -5.42 9.03
CA ALA A 13 -14.39 -6.45 9.08
C ALA A 13 -15.24 -6.47 7.79
N LEU A 14 -15.70 -7.65 7.40
CA LEU A 14 -16.60 -7.81 6.25
C LEU A 14 -17.93 -7.09 6.50
N GLN A 15 -18.44 -6.40 5.48
CA GLN A 15 -19.73 -5.69 5.56
C GLN A 15 -20.90 -6.65 5.74
N GLN A 16 -20.89 -7.76 5.01
CA GLN A 16 -21.95 -8.75 5.05
C GLN A 16 -21.36 -10.16 5.03
N TRP A 17 -21.92 -11.05 5.85
CA TRP A 17 -21.59 -12.47 5.87
C TRP A 17 -22.82 -13.33 6.04
N ARG A 18 -22.94 -14.37 5.21
CA ARG A 18 -23.96 -15.41 5.33
C ARG A 18 -23.28 -16.77 5.31
N GLY A 19 -23.09 -17.36 6.48
CA GLY A 19 -22.60 -18.73 6.64
C GLY A 19 -23.61 -19.76 6.12
N THR A 20 -23.12 -20.83 5.50
CA THR A 20 -23.94 -21.93 4.96
C THR A 20 -23.68 -23.26 5.67
N GLY A 21 -22.85 -23.26 6.69
CA GLY A 21 -22.49 -24.45 7.49
C GLY A 21 -21.35 -25.25 6.90
N GLY A 22 -20.43 -25.69 7.78
CA GLY A 22 -19.25 -26.47 7.44
C GLY A 22 -18.07 -25.65 6.93
N THR A 23 -17.02 -26.35 6.56
CA THR A 23 -15.73 -25.76 6.18
C THR A 23 -15.25 -26.26 4.82
N LEU A 24 -14.35 -25.49 4.23
CA LEU A 24 -13.60 -25.81 3.01
C LEU A 24 -12.11 -25.70 3.35
N SER A 25 -11.37 -26.80 3.27
CA SER A 25 -9.92 -26.80 3.47
C SER A 25 -9.21 -26.67 2.12
N LEU A 26 -8.30 -25.75 2.02
CA LEU A 26 -7.42 -25.59 0.87
C LEU A 26 -6.09 -26.34 1.11
N PRO A 27 -5.58 -27.07 0.11
CA PRO A 27 -4.32 -27.79 0.25
C PRO A 27 -3.12 -26.83 0.20
N VAL A 28 -1.99 -27.26 0.75
CA VAL A 28 -0.72 -26.53 0.66
C VAL A 28 -0.15 -26.41 -0.78
N ARG A 29 -0.67 -27.23 -1.70
CA ARG A 29 -0.38 -27.18 -3.15
C ARG A 29 -1.68 -27.16 -3.91
N GLY A 30 -1.84 -26.15 -4.78
CA GLY A 30 -3.10 -25.97 -5.50
C GLY A 30 -2.95 -25.09 -6.74
N SER A 31 -4.09 -24.66 -7.26
CA SER A 31 -4.11 -23.80 -8.43
C SER A 31 -5.00 -22.59 -8.23
N ILE A 32 -4.62 -21.49 -8.88
CA ILE A 32 -5.48 -20.33 -9.08
C ILE A 32 -6.03 -20.40 -10.50
N VAL A 33 -7.34 -20.23 -10.65
CA VAL A 33 -8.03 -20.30 -11.93
C VAL A 33 -8.73 -18.97 -12.20
N ILE A 34 -8.39 -18.34 -13.32
CA ILE A 34 -9.03 -17.11 -13.78
C ILE A 34 -10.24 -17.46 -14.65
N ARG A 35 -11.43 -16.99 -14.22
CA ARG A 35 -12.71 -17.17 -14.91
C ARG A 35 -13.25 -15.82 -15.40
N THR A 36 -12.69 -15.33 -16.48
CA THR A 36 -13.20 -14.16 -17.19
C THR A 36 -12.85 -14.28 -18.67
N THR A 37 -13.52 -13.55 -19.53
CA THR A 37 -13.18 -13.45 -20.96
C THR A 37 -11.83 -12.78 -21.15
N ASP A 38 -11.54 -11.74 -20.40
CA ASP A 38 -10.23 -11.08 -20.34
C ASP A 38 -9.40 -11.65 -19.19
N LYS A 39 -8.66 -12.71 -19.48
CA LYS A 39 -7.78 -13.35 -18.49
C LYS A 39 -6.58 -12.50 -18.14
N ALA A 40 -6.09 -11.70 -19.09
CA ALA A 40 -4.92 -10.85 -18.86
C ALA A 40 -5.17 -9.80 -17.76
N ALA A 41 -6.41 -9.33 -17.64
CA ALA A 41 -6.78 -8.36 -16.62
C ALA A 41 -6.53 -8.84 -15.18
N LEU A 42 -6.67 -10.15 -14.90
CA LEU A 42 -6.48 -10.71 -13.55
C LEU A 42 -5.15 -11.43 -13.35
N GLU A 43 -4.29 -11.51 -14.38
CA GLU A 43 -3.04 -12.28 -14.29
C GLU A 43 -2.09 -11.71 -13.23
N SER A 44 -1.93 -10.39 -13.16
CA SER A 44 -1.10 -9.73 -12.14
C SER A 44 -1.62 -10.02 -10.73
N THR A 45 -2.93 -9.90 -10.50
CA THR A 45 -3.58 -10.23 -9.23
C THR A 45 -3.34 -11.69 -8.82
N ALA A 46 -3.47 -12.62 -9.77
CA ALA A 46 -3.23 -14.04 -9.51
C ALA A 46 -1.76 -14.33 -9.16
N ARG A 47 -0.81 -13.73 -9.86
CA ARG A 47 0.63 -13.88 -9.58
C ARG A 47 1.02 -13.31 -8.21
N ILE A 48 0.47 -12.15 -7.83
CA ILE A 48 0.69 -11.56 -6.50
C ILE A 48 0.11 -12.50 -5.43
N LEU A 49 -1.10 -13.02 -5.60
CA LEU A 49 -1.68 -13.97 -4.65
C LEU A 49 -0.84 -15.23 -4.51
N ILE A 50 -0.27 -15.78 -5.61
CA ILE A 50 0.66 -16.91 -5.56
C ILE A 50 1.90 -16.58 -4.74
N SER A 51 2.50 -15.41 -4.97
CA SER A 51 3.67 -14.94 -4.23
C SER A 51 3.37 -14.78 -2.73
N ASP A 52 2.22 -14.20 -2.39
CA ASP A 52 1.83 -13.96 -1.01
C ASP A 52 1.48 -15.25 -0.26
N LEU A 53 0.82 -16.21 -0.91
CA LEU A 53 0.59 -17.55 -0.35
C LEU A 53 1.91 -18.26 -0.05
N LYS A 54 2.91 -18.12 -0.92
CA LYS A 54 4.24 -18.67 -0.69
C LYS A 54 4.96 -17.98 0.46
N GLU A 55 4.93 -16.65 0.50
CA GLU A 55 5.64 -15.87 1.51
C GLU A 55 5.02 -16.02 2.90
N LEU A 56 3.70 -15.93 3.01
CA LEU A 56 3.00 -15.91 4.30
C LEU A 56 2.76 -17.32 4.88
N MET A 57 2.56 -18.32 4.02
CA MET A 57 2.11 -19.65 4.44
C MET A 57 3.02 -20.78 3.98
N GLY A 58 4.03 -20.51 3.14
CA GLY A 58 4.87 -21.54 2.52
C GLY A 58 4.16 -22.39 1.48
N TRP A 59 3.01 -21.95 0.96
CA TRP A 59 2.17 -22.71 0.04
C TRP A 59 2.64 -22.56 -1.41
N ASP A 60 2.53 -23.66 -2.17
CA ASP A 60 2.90 -23.71 -3.59
C ASP A 60 1.64 -23.74 -4.47
N TYR A 61 1.27 -22.59 -5.01
CA TYR A 61 0.16 -22.44 -5.94
C TYR A 61 0.67 -22.11 -7.36
N THR A 62 -0.06 -22.54 -8.36
CA THR A 62 0.25 -22.25 -9.77
C THR A 62 -0.97 -21.67 -10.49
N LEU A 63 -0.73 -20.86 -11.51
CA LEU A 63 -1.79 -20.39 -12.39
C LEU A 63 -2.19 -21.50 -13.35
N ARG A 64 -3.48 -21.80 -13.43
CA ARG A 64 -4.04 -22.84 -14.29
C ARG A 64 -5.19 -22.30 -15.12
N THR A 65 -5.35 -22.82 -16.31
CA THR A 65 -6.50 -22.58 -17.20
C THR A 65 -7.58 -23.66 -17.01
N GLY A 66 -8.82 -23.33 -17.40
CA GLY A 66 -9.94 -24.27 -17.41
C GLY A 66 -10.97 -24.03 -16.30
N LYS A 67 -11.80 -25.02 -16.01
CA LYS A 67 -12.83 -24.94 -14.98
C LYS A 67 -12.21 -25.13 -13.58
N PRO A 68 -12.65 -24.36 -12.56
CA PRO A 68 -12.20 -24.57 -11.18
C PRO A 68 -12.58 -25.95 -10.66
N ARG A 69 -11.72 -26.52 -9.85
CA ARG A 69 -11.93 -27.76 -9.11
C ARG A 69 -12.14 -27.44 -7.62
N LYS A 70 -12.58 -28.41 -6.83
CA LYS A 70 -12.90 -28.23 -5.39
C LYS A 70 -11.80 -27.53 -4.58
N ASN A 71 -10.54 -27.76 -4.91
CA ASN A 71 -9.38 -27.24 -4.15
C ASN A 71 -8.68 -26.05 -4.83
N ASP A 72 -9.28 -25.50 -5.88
CA ASP A 72 -8.74 -24.33 -6.57
C ASP A 72 -9.25 -23.04 -5.93
N ILE A 73 -8.46 -21.98 -6.07
CA ILE A 73 -8.90 -20.61 -5.85
C ILE A 73 -9.33 -20.03 -7.20
N CYS A 74 -10.54 -19.51 -7.27
CA CYS A 74 -11.10 -18.93 -8.49
C CYS A 74 -11.14 -17.41 -8.39
N LEU A 75 -10.66 -16.73 -9.43
CA LEU A 75 -10.79 -15.28 -9.60
C LEU A 75 -11.71 -15.00 -10.79
N SER A 76 -12.70 -14.13 -10.62
CA SER A 76 -13.68 -13.85 -11.66
C SER A 76 -14.10 -12.39 -11.69
N LEU A 77 -14.25 -11.83 -12.90
CA LEU A 77 -14.94 -10.57 -13.11
C LEU A 77 -16.44 -10.83 -13.31
N THR A 78 -17.28 -9.94 -12.81
CA THR A 78 -18.73 -9.94 -12.91
C THR A 78 -19.21 -8.72 -13.70
N PRO A 79 -20.48 -8.66 -14.12
CA PRO A 79 -21.08 -7.42 -14.56
C PRO A 79 -20.98 -6.31 -13.51
N PRO A 80 -21.12 -5.04 -13.92
CA PRO A 80 -21.15 -3.91 -13.00
C PRO A 80 -22.17 -4.09 -11.88
N ASP A 81 -21.81 -3.62 -10.68
CA ASP A 81 -22.63 -3.63 -9.48
C ASP A 81 -22.37 -2.32 -8.71
N GLU A 82 -23.40 -1.49 -8.60
CA GLU A 82 -23.28 -0.12 -8.06
C GLU A 82 -22.83 -0.10 -6.58
N GLU A 83 -23.29 -1.05 -5.77
CA GLU A 83 -22.91 -1.12 -4.36
C GLU A 83 -21.45 -1.56 -4.18
N LEU A 84 -20.99 -2.51 -5.00
CA LEU A 84 -19.60 -2.96 -4.96
C LEU A 84 -18.64 -1.93 -5.57
N GLY A 85 -19.06 -1.21 -6.60
CA GLY A 85 -18.22 -0.25 -7.29
C GLY A 85 -16.93 -0.88 -7.83
N GLU A 86 -15.84 -0.13 -7.77
CA GLU A 86 -14.53 -0.58 -8.26
C GLU A 86 -13.74 -1.43 -7.25
N GLU A 87 -13.99 -1.25 -5.95
CA GLU A 87 -13.20 -1.88 -4.89
C GLU A 87 -13.93 -3.00 -4.15
N GLY A 88 -15.25 -3.09 -4.29
CA GLY A 88 -16.04 -4.13 -3.64
C GLY A 88 -15.92 -5.48 -4.33
N TYR A 89 -16.21 -6.54 -3.57
CA TYR A 89 -16.07 -7.92 -4.01
C TYR A 89 -17.01 -8.85 -3.25
N VAL A 90 -17.15 -10.05 -3.79
CA VAL A 90 -17.85 -11.18 -3.17
C VAL A 90 -16.86 -12.31 -2.94
N LEU A 91 -16.79 -12.84 -1.72
CA LEU A 91 -16.17 -14.11 -1.42
C LEU A 91 -17.26 -15.19 -1.40
N ASP A 92 -17.14 -16.18 -2.26
CA ASP A 92 -18.06 -17.30 -2.33
C ASP A 92 -17.33 -18.60 -2.01
N PHE A 93 -17.54 -19.12 -0.80
CA PHE A 93 -16.94 -20.35 -0.28
C PHE A 93 -17.96 -21.49 -0.17
N SER A 94 -19.09 -21.43 -0.88
CA SER A 94 -20.13 -22.46 -0.82
C SER A 94 -19.68 -23.78 -1.44
N GLY A 95 -18.88 -23.76 -2.49
CA GLY A 95 -18.40 -24.98 -3.18
C GLY A 95 -16.88 -25.06 -3.31
N TYR A 96 -16.23 -23.96 -3.70
CA TYR A 96 -14.77 -23.76 -3.78
C TYR A 96 -14.48 -22.29 -3.49
N ALA A 97 -13.22 -21.98 -3.21
CA ALA A 97 -12.85 -20.61 -2.90
C ALA A 97 -12.93 -19.73 -4.14
N CYS A 98 -13.95 -18.86 -4.25
CA CYS A 98 -14.14 -17.97 -5.39
C CYS A 98 -14.18 -16.51 -4.95
N ILE A 99 -13.41 -15.66 -5.62
CA ILE A 99 -13.42 -14.20 -5.48
C ILE A 99 -14.03 -13.62 -6.74
N LYS A 100 -15.09 -12.84 -6.59
CA LYS A 100 -15.84 -12.25 -7.69
C LYS A 100 -15.95 -10.73 -7.46
N ALA A 101 -15.75 -9.92 -8.51
CA ALA A 101 -15.93 -8.48 -8.40
C ALA A 101 -16.24 -7.86 -9.77
N PRO A 102 -16.87 -6.67 -9.81
CA PRO A 102 -17.09 -5.94 -11.06
C PRO A 102 -15.78 -5.44 -11.70
N ALA A 103 -14.76 -5.15 -10.87
CA ALA A 103 -13.49 -4.60 -11.31
C ALA A 103 -12.30 -5.39 -10.78
N VAL A 104 -11.16 -5.27 -11.47
CA VAL A 104 -9.88 -5.90 -11.10
C VAL A 104 -9.45 -5.54 -9.68
N LYS A 105 -9.66 -4.27 -9.30
CA LYS A 105 -9.31 -3.74 -7.97
C LYS A 105 -10.11 -4.45 -6.87
N GLY A 106 -11.40 -4.70 -7.09
CA GLY A 106 -12.23 -5.47 -6.16
C GLY A 106 -11.76 -6.91 -6.02
N VAL A 107 -11.41 -7.60 -7.13
CA VAL A 107 -10.83 -8.95 -7.06
C VAL A 107 -9.53 -8.94 -6.25
N PHE A 108 -8.67 -7.93 -6.46
CA PHE A 108 -7.43 -7.78 -5.69
C PHE A 108 -7.71 -7.66 -4.18
N TRP A 109 -8.62 -6.78 -3.76
CA TRP A 109 -8.99 -6.63 -2.35
C TRP A 109 -9.61 -7.90 -1.76
N GLY A 110 -10.40 -8.62 -2.54
CA GLY A 110 -10.91 -9.93 -2.14
C GLY A 110 -9.80 -10.94 -1.86
N THR A 111 -8.66 -10.89 -2.58
CA THR A 111 -7.50 -11.73 -2.29
C THR A 111 -6.89 -11.41 -0.92
N ARG A 112 -6.91 -10.14 -0.50
CA ARG A 112 -6.40 -9.71 0.83
C ARG A 112 -7.23 -10.30 1.96
N SER A 113 -8.55 -10.24 1.83
CA SER A 113 -9.45 -10.88 2.81
C SER A 113 -9.31 -12.40 2.82
N LEU A 114 -9.20 -13.04 1.65
CA LEU A 114 -8.92 -14.48 1.58
C LEU A 114 -7.62 -14.85 2.30
N LEU A 115 -6.53 -14.10 2.08
CA LEU A 115 -5.24 -14.33 2.76
C LEU A 115 -5.36 -14.22 4.27
N GLN A 116 -6.07 -13.21 4.79
CA GLN A 116 -6.28 -13.04 6.23
C GLN A 116 -7.05 -14.23 6.81
N ILE A 117 -8.12 -14.68 6.13
CA ILE A 117 -8.91 -15.82 6.59
C ILE A 117 -8.05 -17.09 6.61
N LEU A 118 -7.30 -17.37 5.53
CA LEU A 118 -6.43 -18.54 5.43
C LEU A 118 -5.34 -18.53 6.50
N PHE A 119 -4.74 -17.37 6.74
CA PHE A 119 -3.70 -17.21 7.76
C PHE A 119 -4.25 -17.45 9.18
N ASN A 120 -5.39 -16.83 9.50
CA ASN A 120 -6.00 -16.96 10.83
C ASN A 120 -6.55 -18.37 11.11
N HIS A 121 -6.99 -19.08 10.07
CA HIS A 121 -7.63 -20.41 10.21
C HIS A 121 -6.79 -21.56 9.63
N GLN A 122 -5.48 -21.36 9.49
CA GLN A 122 -4.53 -22.38 9.03
C GLN A 122 -4.97 -23.13 7.76
N GLY A 123 -5.48 -22.37 6.78
CA GLY A 123 -5.90 -22.91 5.49
C GLY A 123 -7.34 -23.42 5.42
N THR A 124 -8.12 -23.24 6.47
CA THR A 124 -9.54 -23.61 6.49
C THR A 124 -10.41 -22.36 6.29
N LEU A 125 -11.39 -22.45 5.41
CA LEU A 125 -12.36 -21.40 5.14
C LEU A 125 -13.73 -21.82 5.68
N PRO A 126 -14.46 -20.99 6.45
CA PRO A 126 -15.86 -21.25 6.77
C PRO A 126 -16.67 -21.16 5.46
N LYS A 127 -17.62 -22.10 5.26
CA LYS A 127 -18.49 -22.03 4.10
C LYS A 127 -19.51 -20.91 4.24
N GLY A 128 -19.65 -20.13 3.19
CA GLY A 128 -20.56 -19.01 3.18
C GLY A 128 -20.26 -18.04 2.05
N ILE A 129 -20.98 -16.95 2.08
CA ILE A 129 -20.84 -15.86 1.10
C ILE A 129 -20.65 -14.55 1.87
N ALA A 130 -19.58 -13.85 1.56
CA ALA A 130 -19.36 -12.47 2.00
C ALA A 130 -19.61 -11.51 0.84
N ARG A 131 -20.16 -10.35 1.14
CA ARG A 131 -20.20 -9.18 0.27
C ARG A 131 -19.51 -8.04 1.01
N ASP A 132 -18.48 -7.47 0.42
CA ASP A 132 -17.62 -6.50 1.09
C ASP A 132 -17.22 -5.36 0.15
N TYR A 133 -17.17 -4.17 0.69
CA TYR A 133 -16.78 -2.94 -0.01
C TYR A 133 -16.28 -1.90 1.00
N PRO A 134 -15.42 -0.95 0.59
CA PRO A 134 -14.89 0.05 1.51
C PRO A 134 -15.96 1.08 1.88
N GLN A 135 -15.99 1.47 3.16
CA GLN A 135 -16.79 2.61 3.62
C GLN A 135 -16.11 3.95 3.30
N PHE A 136 -14.78 3.95 3.21
CA PHE A 136 -13.98 5.14 2.94
C PHE A 136 -13.14 4.92 1.68
N PRO A 137 -13.21 5.82 0.69
CA PRO A 137 -12.43 5.71 -0.53
C PRO A 137 -10.93 5.85 -0.29
N ASN A 138 -10.52 6.71 0.66
CA ASN A 138 -9.12 6.96 1.02
C ASN A 138 -8.80 6.27 2.36
N ARG A 139 -7.83 5.39 2.34
CA ARG A 139 -7.37 4.62 3.50
C ARG A 139 -5.85 4.69 3.54
N GLY A 140 -5.36 5.84 4.02
CA GLY A 140 -3.96 6.20 3.96
C GLY A 140 -3.21 6.00 5.27
N PHE A 141 -1.89 5.91 5.15
CA PHE A 141 -0.92 5.97 6.23
C PHE A 141 0.25 6.85 5.82
N MET A 142 0.75 7.68 6.72
CA MET A 142 1.93 8.51 6.49
C MET A 142 3.08 8.01 7.37
N LEU A 143 4.28 7.95 6.78
CA LEU A 143 5.51 7.64 7.50
C LEU A 143 6.52 8.78 7.33
N ASP A 144 7.00 9.30 8.46
CA ASP A 144 8.11 10.25 8.50
C ASP A 144 9.43 9.48 8.34
N VAL A 145 9.99 9.55 7.14
CA VAL A 145 11.30 8.98 6.81
C VAL A 145 12.43 10.01 6.92
N ALA A 146 12.07 11.28 7.12
CA ALA A 146 13.02 12.37 7.23
C ALA A 146 13.71 12.39 8.59
N ARG A 147 12.96 12.48 9.68
CA ARG A 147 13.53 12.49 11.03
C ARG A 147 14.20 11.17 11.41
N LYS A 148 13.73 10.08 10.82
CA LYS A 148 14.34 8.75 10.96
C LYS A 148 14.41 8.08 9.60
N PHE A 149 15.61 7.73 9.13
CA PHE A 149 15.78 6.98 7.90
C PHE A 149 15.28 5.53 8.04
N PHE A 150 14.49 5.09 7.09
CA PHE A 150 14.07 3.70 6.90
C PHE A 150 14.59 3.19 5.57
N THR A 151 15.06 1.96 5.54
CA THR A 151 15.59 1.37 4.29
C THR A 151 14.49 1.17 3.26
N MET A 152 14.86 1.12 1.98
CA MET A 152 13.92 0.84 0.90
C MET A 152 13.21 -0.51 1.09
N ASP A 153 13.91 -1.53 1.61
CA ASP A 153 13.29 -2.83 1.90
C ASP A 153 12.21 -2.72 2.99
N TYR A 154 12.42 -1.87 3.99
CA TYR A 154 11.39 -1.60 5.00
C TYR A 154 10.15 -0.95 4.39
N LEU A 155 10.32 0.04 3.49
CA LEU A 155 9.19 0.67 2.79
C LEU A 155 8.44 -0.33 1.91
N LYS A 156 9.14 -1.23 1.22
CA LYS A 156 8.51 -2.32 0.45
C LYS A 156 7.70 -3.26 1.34
N GLN A 157 8.18 -3.57 2.55
CA GLN A 157 7.40 -4.35 3.52
C GLN A 157 6.15 -3.60 3.98
N TYR A 158 6.26 -2.28 4.21
CA TYR A 158 5.10 -1.44 4.55
C TYR A 158 4.03 -1.47 3.46
N VAL A 159 4.41 -1.38 2.18
CA VAL A 159 3.46 -1.52 1.06
C VAL A 159 2.68 -2.84 1.15
N LYS A 160 3.36 -3.96 1.44
CA LYS A 160 2.69 -5.25 1.60
C LYS A 160 1.75 -5.28 2.80
N ILE A 161 2.16 -4.72 3.94
CA ILE A 161 1.34 -4.62 5.16
C ILE A 161 0.10 -3.77 4.91
N LEU A 162 0.26 -2.59 4.33
CA LEU A 162 -0.85 -1.70 3.99
C LEU A 162 -1.84 -2.40 3.05
N SER A 163 -1.33 -3.03 1.99
CA SER A 163 -2.12 -3.83 1.07
C SER A 163 -2.87 -4.97 1.77
N PHE A 164 -2.22 -5.69 2.67
CA PHE A 164 -2.83 -6.80 3.44
C PHE A 164 -4.06 -6.34 4.23
N TYR A 165 -4.01 -5.13 4.79
CA TYR A 165 -5.12 -4.50 5.50
C TYR A 165 -6.02 -3.62 4.60
N LYS A 166 -5.89 -3.74 3.29
CA LYS A 166 -6.71 -3.02 2.28
C LYS A 166 -6.60 -1.49 2.37
N MET A 167 -5.47 -0.97 2.87
CA MET A 167 -5.13 0.44 2.77
C MET A 167 -4.62 0.74 1.36
N ASN A 168 -4.95 1.91 0.83
CA ASN A 168 -4.71 2.24 -0.57
C ASN A 168 -3.84 3.47 -0.81
N GLU A 169 -3.36 4.12 0.24
CA GLU A 169 -2.45 5.26 0.14
C GLU A 169 -1.31 5.15 1.15
N PHE A 170 -0.10 5.43 0.70
CA PHE A 170 1.09 5.51 1.54
C PHE A 170 1.83 6.81 1.25
N GLN A 171 1.69 7.77 2.15
CA GLN A 171 2.37 9.05 2.10
C GLN A 171 3.73 8.94 2.76
N ILE A 172 4.77 9.35 2.05
CA ILE A 172 6.17 9.29 2.50
C ILE A 172 6.66 10.71 2.69
N HIS A 173 6.82 11.11 3.94
CA HIS A 173 7.27 12.44 4.35
C HIS A 173 8.79 12.53 4.22
N LEU A 174 9.25 13.18 3.12
CA LEU A 174 10.62 13.08 2.65
C LEU A 174 11.59 14.10 3.27
N ASN A 175 11.08 15.24 3.79
CA ASN A 175 11.91 16.26 4.43
C ASN A 175 11.34 16.72 5.75
N ASP A 176 12.20 16.89 6.70
CA ASP A 176 11.89 17.46 8.02
C ASP A 176 13.17 17.79 8.80
N ASN A 177 13.01 18.32 10.02
CA ASN A 177 14.11 18.68 10.91
C ASN A 177 13.82 18.36 12.37
N GLY A 178 14.89 18.35 13.15
CA GLY A 178 14.82 18.32 14.61
C GLY A 178 14.38 19.65 15.20
N PHE A 179 14.27 19.67 16.51
CA PHE A 179 13.94 20.87 17.26
C PHE A 179 15.23 21.51 17.82
N PRO A 180 15.49 22.82 17.55
CA PRO A 180 16.77 23.47 17.87
C PRO A 180 17.15 23.38 19.34
N GLN A 181 16.18 23.31 20.28
CA GLN A 181 16.46 23.15 21.71
C GLN A 181 17.28 21.90 22.05
N PHE A 182 17.27 20.88 21.21
CA PHE A 182 18.09 19.68 21.37
C PHE A 182 19.47 19.80 20.71
N PHE A 183 19.74 20.94 20.03
CA PHE A 183 20.94 21.24 19.28
C PHE A 183 21.53 22.60 19.69
N GLU A 184 21.64 22.86 20.99
CA GLU A 184 22.20 24.09 21.56
C GLU A 184 21.44 25.38 21.15
N ASN A 185 20.17 25.28 20.75
CA ASN A 185 19.37 26.35 20.14
C ASN A 185 19.99 26.95 18.87
N ASP A 186 20.75 26.15 18.13
CA ASP A 186 21.44 26.56 16.90
C ASP A 186 20.85 25.85 15.70
N TRP A 187 20.22 26.59 14.79
CA TRP A 187 19.66 26.05 13.57
C TRP A 187 20.71 25.40 12.67
N ASN A 188 21.95 25.91 12.66
CA ASN A 188 23.03 25.32 11.85
C ASN A 188 23.50 23.96 12.37
N LYS A 189 23.27 23.68 13.66
CA LYS A 189 23.57 22.38 14.29
C LYS A 189 22.36 21.46 14.31
N THR A 190 21.15 22.02 14.10
CA THR A 190 19.91 21.26 14.14
C THR A 190 19.89 20.24 13.01
N TYR A 191 19.56 18.99 13.34
CA TYR A 191 19.40 17.94 12.37
C TYR A 191 18.33 18.30 11.34
N ALA A 192 18.62 18.06 10.06
CA ALA A 192 17.69 18.24 8.95
C ALA A 192 17.92 17.18 7.89
N ALA A 193 16.87 16.74 7.26
CA ALA A 193 16.95 15.71 6.24
C ALA A 193 16.04 15.97 5.04
N PHE A 194 16.53 15.60 3.86
CA PHE A 194 15.77 15.36 2.64
C PHE A 194 16.20 14.02 2.06
N ARG A 195 15.23 13.13 1.75
CA ARG A 195 15.49 11.72 1.49
C ARG A 195 15.46 11.28 0.04
N LEU A 196 15.09 12.16 -0.90
CA LEU A 196 15.05 11.79 -2.32
C LEU A 196 16.25 12.37 -3.07
N GLU A 197 16.92 11.54 -3.87
CA GLU A 197 18.01 11.97 -4.74
C GLU A 197 17.56 13.08 -5.70
N SER A 198 18.39 14.12 -5.82
CA SER A 198 18.19 15.22 -6.77
C SER A 198 19.42 15.38 -7.65
N GLU A 199 19.23 15.39 -8.96
CA GLU A 199 20.26 15.73 -9.93
C GLU A 199 20.39 17.25 -10.12
N ARG A 200 19.28 17.97 -9.91
CA ARG A 200 19.24 19.44 -10.00
C ARG A 200 19.95 20.12 -8.84
N PHE A 201 19.92 19.46 -7.66
CA PHE A 201 20.53 19.97 -6.43
C PHE A 201 21.50 18.93 -5.83
N PRO A 202 22.67 18.70 -6.46
CA PRO A 202 23.67 17.76 -5.97
C PRO A 202 24.10 18.09 -4.54
N GLY A 203 24.03 17.11 -3.64
CA GLY A 203 24.39 17.28 -2.23
C GLY A 203 23.26 17.76 -1.32
N LEU A 204 22.05 17.98 -1.84
CA LEU A 204 20.85 18.28 -1.03
C LEU A 204 20.42 17.10 -0.16
N THR A 205 20.58 15.87 -0.67
CA THR A 205 20.15 14.66 0.06
C THR A 205 20.99 14.39 1.30
N SER A 206 20.33 13.85 2.31
CA SER A 206 20.94 13.54 3.60
C SER A 206 22.00 12.44 3.50
N LYS A 207 23.12 12.61 4.23
CA LYS A 207 24.26 11.67 4.21
C LYS A 207 24.02 10.41 5.03
N ASP A 208 23.10 10.45 5.98
CA ASP A 208 22.74 9.31 6.86
C ASP A 208 21.75 8.34 6.22
N GLY A 209 21.30 8.62 4.98
CA GLY A 209 20.46 7.78 4.14
C GLY A 209 19.55 8.58 3.23
N ALA A 210 19.38 8.08 2.03
CA ALA A 210 18.47 8.64 1.03
C ALA A 210 18.04 7.54 0.05
N TYR A 211 17.02 7.82 -0.73
CA TYR A 211 16.51 6.96 -1.79
C TYR A 211 16.96 7.48 -3.14
N THR A 212 17.45 6.60 -3.98
CA THR A 212 17.68 6.95 -5.39
C THR A 212 16.34 7.10 -6.12
N LYS A 213 16.30 7.90 -7.17
CA LYS A 213 15.13 8.00 -8.05
C LYS A 213 14.68 6.64 -8.56
N LYS A 214 15.63 5.79 -8.94
CA LYS A 214 15.34 4.43 -9.41
C LYS A 214 14.63 3.60 -8.35
N GLU A 215 15.12 3.58 -7.11
CA GLU A 215 14.49 2.83 -6.00
C GLU A 215 13.07 3.36 -5.73
N PHE A 216 12.88 4.68 -5.77
CA PHE A 216 11.57 5.27 -5.51
C PHE A 216 10.56 4.96 -6.63
N ILE A 217 10.99 4.99 -7.90
CA ILE A 217 10.17 4.55 -9.04
C ILE A 217 9.78 3.07 -8.91
N GLU A 218 10.70 2.21 -8.47
CA GLU A 218 10.41 0.79 -8.24
C GLU A 218 9.40 0.61 -7.10
N LEU A 219 9.51 1.41 -6.04
CA LEU A 219 8.53 1.41 -4.94
C LEU A 219 7.14 1.82 -5.43
N GLN A 220 7.04 2.87 -6.26
CA GLN A 220 5.77 3.30 -6.86
C GLN A 220 5.14 2.21 -7.75
N LYS A 221 5.96 1.54 -8.56
CA LYS A 221 5.51 0.40 -9.39
C LYS A 221 4.99 -0.74 -8.52
N MET A 222 5.71 -1.06 -7.44
CA MET A 222 5.28 -2.07 -6.48
C MET A 222 3.98 -1.64 -5.78
N GLY A 223 3.89 -0.39 -5.31
CA GLY A 223 2.68 0.16 -4.71
C GLY A 223 1.47 -0.01 -5.63
N LYS A 224 1.59 0.39 -6.88
CA LYS A 224 0.53 0.21 -7.90
C LYS A 224 0.11 -1.26 -8.05
N ALA A 225 1.06 -2.18 -8.06
CA ALA A 225 0.77 -3.62 -8.18
C ALA A 225 0.04 -4.17 -6.93
N TYR A 226 0.35 -3.65 -5.76
CA TYR A 226 -0.28 -4.01 -4.47
C TYR A 226 -1.50 -3.14 -4.10
N GLY A 227 -2.00 -2.31 -5.02
CA GLY A 227 -3.17 -1.46 -4.81
C GLY A 227 -2.93 -0.27 -3.89
N VAL A 228 -1.67 0.08 -3.61
CA VAL A 228 -1.26 1.18 -2.72
C VAL A 228 -0.64 2.31 -3.56
N ASN A 229 -1.26 3.47 -3.56
CA ASN A 229 -0.71 4.67 -4.17
C ASN A 229 0.41 5.23 -3.28
N ILE A 230 1.60 5.46 -3.84
CA ILE A 230 2.72 6.05 -3.12
C ILE A 230 2.73 7.55 -3.36
N ILE A 231 2.58 8.32 -2.30
CA ILE A 231 2.54 9.79 -2.33
C ILE A 231 3.86 10.32 -1.77
N PRO A 232 4.79 10.83 -2.62
CA PRO A 232 5.95 11.54 -2.12
C PRO A 232 5.51 12.90 -1.58
N GLU A 233 5.84 13.19 -0.34
CA GLU A 233 5.55 14.47 0.29
C GLU A 233 6.84 15.28 0.40
N ILE A 234 6.80 16.51 -0.13
CA ILE A 234 7.79 17.55 0.08
C ILE A 234 7.09 18.66 0.85
N ASP A 235 7.44 18.78 2.13
CA ASP A 235 6.76 19.71 3.05
C ASP A 235 7.40 21.10 2.99
N ILE A 236 6.58 22.10 2.72
CA ILE A 236 6.94 23.52 2.64
C ILE A 236 5.75 24.41 3.10
N PRO A 237 5.99 25.61 3.58
CA PRO A 237 7.27 26.32 3.77
C PRO A 237 8.00 25.93 5.05
N ALA A 238 7.35 25.34 6.02
CA ALA A 238 7.94 24.82 7.26
C ALA A 238 8.59 23.43 7.00
N HIS A 239 9.22 22.86 8.05
CA HIS A 239 9.92 21.57 7.94
C HIS A 239 11.01 21.55 6.86
N SER A 240 11.53 22.71 6.48
CA SER A 240 12.36 22.95 5.30
C SER A 240 13.83 23.25 5.61
N LEU A 241 14.29 22.92 6.83
CA LEU A 241 15.65 23.24 7.26
C LEU A 241 16.73 22.61 6.36
N ALA A 242 16.47 21.43 5.79
CA ALA A 242 17.39 20.79 4.83
C ALA A 242 17.59 21.67 3.58
N PHE A 243 16.53 22.29 3.10
CA PHE A 243 16.59 23.23 1.97
C PHE A 243 17.29 24.52 2.34
N ALA A 244 17.04 25.05 3.54
CA ALA A 244 17.70 26.24 4.07
C ALA A 244 19.19 26.01 4.35
N HIS A 245 19.60 24.83 4.81
CA HIS A 245 21.03 24.48 4.93
C HIS A 245 21.72 24.42 3.57
N TYR A 246 21.04 23.93 2.54
CA TYR A 246 21.57 23.84 1.18
C TYR A 246 21.63 25.22 0.51
N LYS A 247 20.62 26.05 0.71
CA LYS A 247 20.46 27.39 0.10
C LYS A 247 20.00 28.41 1.14
N PRO A 248 20.90 28.94 1.98
CA PRO A 248 20.55 29.81 3.13
C PRO A 248 19.75 31.07 2.77
N GLU A 249 19.89 31.56 1.54
CA GLU A 249 19.18 32.74 1.06
C GLU A 249 17.67 32.58 0.94
N ILE A 250 17.15 31.36 0.87
CA ILE A 250 15.69 31.11 0.83
C ILE A 250 15.07 30.93 2.23
N ALA A 251 15.88 30.89 3.28
CA ALA A 251 15.40 30.78 4.65
C ALA A 251 14.68 32.05 5.12
N SER A 252 13.63 31.88 5.90
CA SER A 252 12.93 33.00 6.56
C SER A 252 13.78 33.56 7.68
N GLN A 253 13.85 34.91 7.75
CA GLN A 253 14.45 35.64 8.88
C GLN A 253 13.43 35.85 10.02
N GLU A 254 12.14 35.83 9.71
CA GLU A 254 11.07 36.17 10.65
C GLU A 254 10.60 34.91 11.42
N TYR A 255 10.43 33.79 10.73
CA TYR A 255 9.80 32.57 11.33
C TYR A 255 10.81 31.49 11.75
N GLY A 256 12.08 31.68 11.43
CA GLY A 256 13.14 30.71 11.71
C GLY A 256 13.67 30.02 10.46
N MET A 257 14.88 29.47 10.57
CA MET A 257 15.60 28.90 9.43
C MET A 257 14.93 27.65 8.85
N ASP A 258 14.08 26.99 9.60
CA ASP A 258 13.29 25.82 9.13
C ASP A 258 12.07 26.18 8.29
N HIS A 259 11.85 27.49 8.06
CA HIS A 259 10.81 28.01 7.19
C HIS A 259 11.41 28.66 5.96
N LEU A 260 10.81 28.45 4.79
CA LEU A 260 11.15 29.14 3.57
C LEU A 260 10.50 30.54 3.54
N ASP A 261 11.23 31.51 3.04
CA ASP A 261 10.76 32.89 2.86
C ASP A 261 9.91 33.01 1.60
N LEU A 262 8.58 33.10 1.79
CA LEU A 262 7.63 33.17 0.68
C LEU A 262 7.57 34.54 0.00
N TYR A 263 8.28 35.56 0.50
CA TYR A 263 8.42 36.86 -0.18
C TYR A 263 9.57 36.87 -1.20
N LYS A 264 10.38 35.79 -1.25
CA LYS A 264 11.49 35.68 -2.19
C LYS A 264 11.11 34.86 -3.43
N GLU A 265 11.28 35.43 -4.58
CA GLU A 265 11.09 34.72 -5.86
C GLU A 265 12.03 33.51 -5.99
N GLU A 266 13.21 33.58 -5.39
CA GLU A 266 14.19 32.51 -5.34
C GLU A 266 13.68 31.23 -4.66
N THR A 267 12.80 31.39 -3.66
CA THR A 267 12.11 30.27 -3.00
C THR A 267 11.25 29.51 -3.99
N TYR A 268 10.44 30.20 -4.78
CA TYR A 268 9.58 29.59 -5.77
C TYR A 268 10.39 28.91 -6.87
N ARG A 269 11.45 29.54 -7.36
CA ARG A 269 12.35 28.93 -8.35
C ARG A 269 13.01 27.65 -7.82
N PHE A 270 13.43 27.63 -6.56
CA PHE A 270 13.99 26.44 -5.93
C PHE A 270 12.96 25.31 -5.85
N VAL A 271 11.77 25.63 -5.35
CA VAL A 271 10.68 24.65 -5.17
C VAL A 271 10.21 24.11 -6.53
N ASP A 272 9.95 24.98 -7.50
CA ASP A 272 9.53 24.58 -8.86
C ASP A 272 10.58 23.66 -9.51
N THR A 273 11.87 24.03 -9.40
CA THR A 273 12.96 23.19 -9.94
C THR A 273 13.02 21.81 -9.27
N LEU A 274 12.76 21.74 -7.96
CA LEU A 274 12.75 20.48 -7.21
C LEU A 274 11.55 19.60 -7.60
N LEU A 275 10.38 20.21 -7.81
CA LEU A 275 9.16 19.50 -8.18
C LEU A 275 9.13 19.07 -9.65
N ASP A 276 9.83 19.78 -10.53
CA ASP A 276 9.94 19.46 -11.95
C ASP A 276 10.89 18.27 -12.22
N GLU A 277 11.62 17.83 -11.23
CA GLU A 277 12.58 16.74 -11.28
C GLU A 277 11.95 15.37 -11.06
#